data_8ad31236a87795499530d381b0dd3390
#
_entry.id   8ad31236a87795499530d381b0dd3390
#
_cell.length_a   1.000
_cell.length_b   1.000
_cell.length_c   1.000
_cell.angle_alpha   90.00
_cell.angle_beta   90.00
_cell.angle_gamma   90.00
#
_symmetry.space_group_name_H-M   'P 1'
#
loop_
_entity.id
_entity.type
_entity.pdbx_description
1 polymer ?
#
loop_
_entity_poly.entity_id
_entity_poly.type
_entity_poly.pdbx_seq_one_letter_code
_entity_poly.pdbx_strand_id
1 'polypeptide(L)'
;ARYGDGITAVKVKVAEHGPEGGLVPGSREADLARVRRVRALLPHAQVRVDANAGWTPAEAVDVLTALADVGLEYAEQPVPGITDLAEVRAELRARGVPTPIAADEAVRKAEDPLAVAAAGAADLIVVKVQPLGGVRRAAAIVAAAGLPAVVSSALDTSVGIAGGAALAACLPSLPHACGLGTAALFEHDVVAPAWRPRAGVLPAPGERAPAPDPELLDRVRADGTRQAWWADRLRAAHAVLAAQG
;
A
#
# COMPACT_ATOMS: atom_id res chain seq x y z
N ALA A 1 -16.05 -0.70 8.28
CA ALA A 1 -16.35 0.74 8.20
C ALA A 1 -17.17 0.99 6.95
N ARG A 2 -18.12 1.89 7.01
CA ARG A 2 -18.89 2.35 5.84
C ARG A 2 -18.31 3.68 5.39
N TYR A 3 -18.34 3.94 4.08
CA TYR A 3 -18.02 5.25 3.58
C TYR A 3 -18.99 6.27 4.20
N GLY A 4 -18.49 7.42 4.67
CA GLY A 4 -19.27 8.41 5.43
C GLY A 4 -19.02 8.39 6.94
N ASP A 5 -18.47 7.31 7.50
CA ASP A 5 -18.05 7.25 8.91
C ASP A 5 -16.65 7.91 9.11
N GLY A 6 -16.44 9.09 8.53
CA GLY A 6 -15.16 9.79 8.50
C GLY A 6 -14.18 9.30 7.41
N ILE A 7 -14.55 8.30 6.62
CA ILE A 7 -13.72 7.80 5.51
C ILE A 7 -13.90 8.72 4.31
N THR A 8 -12.81 9.28 3.81
CA THR A 8 -12.78 10.25 2.71
C THR A 8 -12.15 9.69 1.43
N ALA A 9 -11.47 8.56 1.50
CA ALA A 9 -10.80 7.94 0.37
C ALA A 9 -11.23 6.48 0.18
N VAL A 10 -11.32 6.05 -1.07
CA VAL A 10 -11.67 4.67 -1.47
C VAL A 10 -10.68 4.19 -2.50
N LYS A 11 -10.10 3.02 -2.28
CA LYS A 11 -9.21 2.34 -3.24
C LYS A 11 -9.94 1.17 -3.88
N VAL A 12 -10.02 1.17 -5.20
CA VAL A 12 -10.69 0.15 -6.03
C VAL A 12 -9.63 -0.77 -6.62
N LYS A 13 -9.74 -2.07 -6.37
CA LYS A 13 -8.90 -3.07 -7.01
C LYS A 13 -9.33 -3.25 -8.47
N VAL A 14 -8.33 -3.27 -9.35
CA VAL A 14 -8.45 -3.42 -10.80
C VAL A 14 -7.43 -4.45 -11.30
N ALA A 15 -7.41 -4.75 -12.60
CA ALA A 15 -6.51 -5.72 -13.20
C ALA A 15 -6.64 -7.13 -12.61
N GLU A 16 -7.87 -7.64 -12.51
CA GLU A 16 -8.12 -8.96 -11.96
C GLU A 16 -7.49 -10.07 -12.83
N HIS A 17 -6.69 -10.93 -12.20
CA HIS A 17 -6.06 -12.07 -12.83
C HIS A 17 -6.77 -13.36 -12.53
N GLY A 18 -6.86 -14.24 -13.53
CA GLY A 18 -7.35 -15.59 -13.34
C GLY A 18 -6.34 -16.49 -12.61
N PRO A 19 -6.77 -17.71 -12.19
CA PRO A 19 -5.93 -18.64 -11.43
C PRO A 19 -4.70 -19.14 -12.21
N GLU A 20 -4.69 -19.04 -13.53
CA GLU A 20 -3.57 -19.44 -14.40
C GLU A 20 -2.62 -18.29 -14.71
N GLY A 21 -2.85 -17.12 -14.12
CA GLY A 21 -2.17 -15.87 -14.47
C GLY A 21 -2.78 -15.21 -15.72
N GLY A 22 -2.46 -13.94 -15.93
CA GLY A 22 -3.06 -13.13 -16.99
C GLY A 22 -4.41 -12.51 -16.61
N LEU A 23 -4.78 -11.45 -17.28
CA LEU A 23 -6.02 -10.73 -17.03
C LEU A 23 -7.25 -11.60 -17.35
N VAL A 24 -8.26 -11.53 -16.50
CA VAL A 24 -9.55 -12.15 -16.78
C VAL A 24 -10.18 -11.49 -18.03
N PRO A 25 -10.65 -12.27 -19.03
CA PRO A 25 -11.33 -11.71 -20.19
C PRO A 25 -12.48 -10.78 -19.80
N GLY A 26 -12.52 -9.57 -20.37
CA GLY A 26 -13.51 -8.54 -20.03
C GLY A 26 -13.24 -7.79 -18.72
N SER A 27 -12.12 -8.06 -18.03
CA SER A 27 -11.75 -7.36 -16.79
C SER A 27 -11.61 -5.85 -16.99
N ARG A 28 -11.11 -5.42 -18.14
CA ARG A 28 -10.97 -4.00 -18.48
C ARG A 28 -12.31 -3.26 -18.43
N GLU A 29 -13.32 -3.76 -19.11
CA GLU A 29 -14.66 -3.15 -19.14
C GLU A 29 -15.32 -3.21 -17.76
N ALA A 30 -15.13 -4.30 -17.03
CA ALA A 30 -15.61 -4.46 -15.67
C ALA A 30 -14.93 -3.47 -14.71
N ASP A 31 -13.64 -3.26 -14.84
CA ASP A 31 -12.86 -2.30 -14.06
C ASP A 31 -13.31 -0.86 -14.32
N LEU A 32 -13.44 -0.46 -15.60
CA LEU A 32 -13.93 0.86 -15.98
C LEU A 32 -15.34 1.12 -15.41
N ALA A 33 -16.23 0.14 -15.54
CA ALA A 33 -17.60 0.22 -15.01
C ALA A 33 -17.59 0.33 -13.47
N ARG A 34 -16.79 -0.48 -12.79
CA ARG A 34 -16.64 -0.48 -11.32
C ARG A 34 -16.15 0.86 -10.82
N VAL A 35 -15.07 1.39 -11.38
CA VAL A 35 -14.48 2.66 -10.96
C VAL A 35 -15.44 3.82 -11.19
N ARG A 36 -16.08 3.89 -12.37
CA ARG A 36 -17.11 4.90 -12.65
C ARG A 36 -18.33 4.78 -11.74
N ARG A 37 -18.74 3.55 -11.41
CA ARG A 37 -19.83 3.33 -10.44
C ARG A 37 -19.47 3.82 -9.05
N VAL A 38 -18.24 3.58 -8.59
CA VAL A 38 -17.76 4.11 -7.31
C VAL A 38 -17.76 5.63 -7.32
N ARG A 39 -17.24 6.28 -8.36
CA ARG A 39 -17.26 7.73 -8.50
C ARG A 39 -18.68 8.30 -8.49
N ALA A 40 -19.61 7.66 -9.20
CA ALA A 40 -21.02 8.11 -9.26
C ALA A 40 -21.71 8.00 -7.89
N LEU A 41 -21.41 6.96 -7.10
CA LEU A 41 -21.95 6.78 -5.75
C LEU A 41 -21.28 7.66 -4.70
N LEU A 42 -20.04 8.04 -4.92
CA LEU A 42 -19.19 8.77 -3.98
C LEU A 42 -18.55 9.99 -4.66
N PRO A 43 -19.33 10.98 -5.07
CA PRO A 43 -18.85 12.09 -5.91
C PRO A 43 -17.75 12.95 -5.24
N HIS A 44 -17.72 12.98 -3.92
CA HIS A 44 -16.74 13.75 -3.13
C HIS A 44 -15.59 12.94 -2.57
N ALA A 45 -15.55 11.61 -2.83
CA ALA A 45 -14.47 10.76 -2.35
C ALA A 45 -13.17 10.97 -3.15
N GLN A 46 -12.04 10.80 -2.48
CA GLN A 46 -10.77 10.56 -3.14
C GLN A 46 -10.76 9.12 -3.66
N VAL A 47 -10.88 8.95 -4.97
CA VAL A 47 -10.94 7.61 -5.60
C VAL A 47 -9.54 7.25 -6.12
N ARG A 48 -9.08 6.08 -5.73
CA ARG A 48 -7.81 5.48 -6.14
C ARG A 48 -8.06 4.16 -6.84
N VAL A 49 -7.19 3.78 -7.74
CA VAL A 49 -7.16 2.42 -8.29
C VAL A 49 -5.86 1.74 -7.90
N ASP A 50 -5.88 0.41 -7.79
CA ASP A 50 -4.71 -0.38 -7.47
C ASP A 50 -4.74 -1.64 -8.35
N ALA A 51 -3.75 -1.70 -9.26
CA ALA A 51 -3.62 -2.78 -10.22
C ALA A 51 -2.68 -3.90 -9.75
N ASN A 52 -1.97 -3.71 -8.62
CA ASN A 52 -0.99 -4.66 -8.09
C ASN A 52 -0.04 -5.20 -9.17
N ALA A 53 0.50 -4.30 -10.02
CA ALA A 53 1.37 -4.62 -11.15
C ALA A 53 0.71 -5.50 -12.24
N GLY A 54 -0.59 -5.46 -12.37
CA GLY A 54 -1.35 -6.39 -13.18
C GLY A 54 -1.47 -6.02 -14.66
N TRP A 55 -1.11 -4.82 -15.08
CA TRP A 55 -1.17 -4.40 -16.49
C TRP A 55 0.19 -4.43 -17.16
N THR A 56 0.16 -4.58 -18.48
CA THR A 56 1.27 -4.17 -19.34
C THR A 56 1.29 -2.64 -19.46
N PRO A 57 2.41 -2.01 -19.87
CA PRO A 57 2.46 -0.56 -20.08
C PRO A 57 1.36 -0.05 -21.02
N ALA A 58 1.08 -0.74 -22.12
CA ALA A 58 0.05 -0.36 -23.07
C ALA A 58 -1.37 -0.41 -22.44
N GLU A 59 -1.69 -1.47 -21.69
CA GLU A 59 -2.97 -1.61 -21.00
C GLU A 59 -3.14 -0.54 -19.92
N ALA A 60 -2.09 -0.26 -19.15
CA ALA A 60 -2.10 0.77 -18.13
C ALA A 60 -2.42 2.15 -18.72
N VAL A 61 -1.73 2.52 -19.79
CA VAL A 61 -1.97 3.79 -20.49
C VAL A 61 -3.39 3.87 -21.05
N ASP A 62 -3.88 2.78 -21.68
CA ASP A 62 -5.23 2.73 -22.23
C ASP A 62 -6.32 2.87 -21.16
N VAL A 63 -6.23 2.09 -20.08
CA VAL A 63 -7.21 2.13 -18.98
C VAL A 63 -7.18 3.47 -18.27
N LEU A 64 -6.00 4.00 -17.93
CA LEU A 64 -5.88 5.27 -17.22
C LEU A 64 -6.31 6.47 -18.08
N THR A 65 -6.08 6.40 -19.39
CA THR A 65 -6.63 7.38 -20.34
C THR A 65 -8.16 7.32 -20.35
N ALA A 66 -8.75 6.13 -20.40
CA ALA A 66 -10.20 5.94 -20.35
C ALA A 66 -10.84 6.38 -19.02
N LEU A 67 -10.07 6.47 -17.93
CA LEU A 67 -10.50 6.94 -16.61
C LEU A 67 -10.12 8.40 -16.31
N ALA A 68 -9.59 9.14 -17.27
CA ALA A 68 -9.12 10.51 -17.06
C ALA A 68 -10.25 11.44 -16.55
N ASP A 69 -11.49 11.21 -16.98
CA ASP A 69 -12.70 11.94 -16.56
C ASP A 69 -13.16 11.63 -15.14
N VAL A 70 -12.69 10.53 -14.55
CA VAL A 70 -13.07 10.12 -13.18
C VAL A 70 -12.41 11.00 -12.11
N GLY A 71 -11.25 11.61 -12.41
CA GLY A 71 -10.48 12.40 -11.46
C GLY A 71 -9.92 11.51 -10.34
N LEU A 72 -9.11 10.52 -10.72
CA LEU A 72 -8.43 9.65 -9.76
C LEU A 72 -7.44 10.46 -8.92
N GLU A 73 -7.39 10.18 -7.62
CA GLU A 73 -6.37 10.75 -6.73
C GLU A 73 -4.97 10.22 -7.11
N TYR A 74 -4.88 8.92 -7.41
CA TYR A 74 -3.71 8.28 -8.04
C TYR A 74 -4.05 6.86 -8.53
N ALA A 75 -3.18 6.33 -9.41
CA ALA A 75 -3.15 4.91 -9.79
C ALA A 75 -1.95 4.23 -9.14
N GLU A 76 -2.19 3.22 -8.28
CA GLU A 76 -1.18 2.49 -7.54
C GLU A 76 -0.69 1.30 -8.36
N GLN A 77 0.62 1.21 -8.51
CA GLN A 77 1.38 0.15 -9.17
C GLN A 77 0.68 -0.42 -10.42
N PRO A 78 0.48 0.39 -11.46
CA PRO A 78 -0.20 -0.07 -12.67
C PRO A 78 0.54 -1.20 -13.39
N VAL A 79 1.87 -1.17 -13.37
CA VAL A 79 2.75 -2.11 -14.08
C VAL A 79 3.88 -2.60 -13.18
N PRO A 80 4.52 -3.76 -13.47
CA PRO A 80 5.68 -4.22 -12.72
C PRO A 80 6.92 -3.38 -13.05
N GLY A 81 7.79 -3.23 -12.04
CA GLY A 81 9.11 -2.62 -12.23
C GLY A 81 9.13 -1.10 -12.36
N ILE A 82 10.33 -0.55 -12.16
CA ILE A 82 10.56 0.90 -12.13
C ILE A 82 10.58 1.50 -13.55
N THR A 83 11.18 0.78 -14.49
CA THR A 83 11.29 1.23 -15.89
C THR A 83 9.91 1.38 -16.55
N ASP A 84 9.06 0.36 -16.40
CA ASP A 84 7.72 0.37 -16.96
C ASP A 84 6.83 1.46 -16.32
N LEU A 85 6.99 1.67 -14.99
CA LEU A 85 6.32 2.78 -14.30
C LEU A 85 6.73 4.14 -14.88
N ALA A 86 8.02 4.35 -15.12
CA ALA A 86 8.53 5.58 -15.72
C ALA A 86 7.98 5.80 -17.13
N GLU A 87 7.92 4.74 -17.95
CA GLU A 87 7.35 4.76 -19.28
C GLU A 87 5.87 5.13 -19.26
N VAL A 88 5.05 4.42 -18.46
CA VAL A 88 3.61 4.71 -18.30
C VAL A 88 3.37 6.14 -17.86
N ARG A 89 4.13 6.60 -16.86
CA ARG A 89 4.01 7.97 -16.34
C ARG A 89 4.35 9.02 -17.42
N ALA A 90 5.40 8.80 -18.20
CA ALA A 90 5.79 9.70 -19.28
C ALA A 90 4.73 9.75 -20.38
N GLU A 91 4.21 8.60 -20.77
CA GLU A 91 3.18 8.50 -21.84
C GLU A 91 1.85 9.15 -21.40
N LEU A 92 1.40 8.93 -20.16
CA LEU A 92 0.21 9.59 -19.63
C LEU A 92 0.35 11.12 -19.63
N ARG A 93 1.52 11.63 -19.23
CA ARG A 93 1.81 13.07 -19.29
C ARG A 93 1.80 13.61 -20.72
N ALA A 94 2.39 12.88 -21.68
CA ALA A 94 2.38 13.24 -23.09
C ALA A 94 0.95 13.32 -23.67
N ARG A 95 0.05 12.48 -23.18
CA ARG A 95 -1.38 12.49 -23.53
C ARG A 95 -2.21 13.50 -22.73
N GLY A 96 -1.62 14.24 -21.80
CA GLY A 96 -2.35 15.18 -20.95
C GLY A 96 -3.29 14.52 -19.92
N VAL A 97 -3.05 13.25 -19.58
CA VAL A 97 -3.78 12.53 -18.54
C VAL A 97 -3.22 12.92 -17.17
N PRO A 98 -4.01 13.55 -16.29
CA PRO A 98 -3.50 14.14 -15.04
C PRO A 98 -3.33 13.15 -13.89
N THR A 99 -3.68 11.86 -14.09
CA THR A 99 -3.67 10.86 -13.03
C THR A 99 -2.24 10.61 -12.50
N PRO A 100 -1.95 10.89 -11.21
CA PRO A 100 -0.65 10.60 -10.62
C PRO A 100 -0.40 9.11 -10.51
N ILE A 101 0.86 8.70 -10.60
CA ILE A 101 1.30 7.31 -10.43
C ILE A 101 1.90 7.12 -9.04
N ALA A 102 1.43 6.08 -8.32
CA ALA A 102 1.97 5.65 -7.03
C ALA A 102 2.74 4.33 -7.18
N ALA A 103 3.95 4.25 -6.65
CA ALA A 103 4.74 3.01 -6.59
C ALA A 103 4.52 2.30 -5.25
N ASP A 104 4.10 1.02 -5.27
CA ASP A 104 3.95 0.14 -4.09
C ASP A 104 4.88 -1.07 -4.19
N GLU A 105 4.62 -2.01 -5.11
CA GLU A 105 5.43 -3.22 -5.26
C GLU A 105 6.88 -2.91 -5.68
N ALA A 106 7.09 -1.79 -6.33
CA ALA A 106 8.42 -1.28 -6.67
C ALA A 106 9.15 -0.63 -5.48
N VAL A 107 8.57 -0.66 -4.26
CA VAL A 107 9.12 -0.04 -3.04
C VAL A 107 9.20 -1.08 -1.92
N ARG A 108 9.87 -2.20 -2.16
CA ARG A 108 9.97 -3.31 -1.17
C ARG A 108 11.27 -3.36 -0.40
N LYS A 109 12.35 -2.78 -0.93
CA LYS A 109 13.66 -2.73 -0.31
C LYS A 109 14.04 -1.29 0.03
N ALA A 110 15.02 -1.12 0.89
CA ALA A 110 15.44 0.20 1.37
C ALA A 110 15.92 1.14 0.26
N GLU A 111 16.54 0.60 -0.78
CA GLU A 111 17.06 1.32 -1.93
C GLU A 111 15.99 1.65 -2.99
N ASP A 112 14.89 0.90 -3.04
CA ASP A 112 13.87 1.03 -4.08
C ASP A 112 13.21 2.42 -4.16
N PRO A 113 12.84 3.09 -3.05
CA PRO A 113 12.28 4.43 -3.11
C PRO A 113 13.21 5.46 -3.76
N LEU A 114 14.52 5.32 -3.55
CA LEU A 114 15.52 6.19 -4.15
C LEU A 114 15.64 5.93 -5.65
N ALA A 115 15.59 4.65 -6.06
CA ALA A 115 15.60 4.27 -7.48
C ALA A 115 14.33 4.75 -8.19
N VAL A 116 13.15 4.64 -7.58
CA VAL A 116 11.89 5.18 -8.11
C VAL A 116 11.97 6.69 -8.32
N ALA A 117 12.51 7.43 -7.33
CA ALA A 117 12.69 8.88 -7.41
C ALA A 117 13.69 9.26 -8.52
N ALA A 118 14.85 8.60 -8.57
CA ALA A 118 15.90 8.87 -9.55
C ALA A 118 15.43 8.59 -11.00
N ALA A 119 14.63 7.57 -11.21
CA ALA A 119 14.03 7.24 -12.51
C ALA A 119 12.85 8.15 -12.89
N GLY A 120 12.36 8.98 -11.98
CA GLY A 120 11.13 9.75 -12.19
C GLY A 120 9.92 8.83 -12.44
N ALA A 121 9.90 7.64 -11.83
CA ALA A 121 8.96 6.59 -12.14
C ALA A 121 7.57 6.78 -11.50
N ALA A 122 7.46 7.58 -10.46
CA ALA A 122 6.21 7.83 -9.76
C ALA A 122 6.10 9.29 -9.28
N ASP A 123 4.88 9.70 -8.95
CA ASP A 123 4.57 11.00 -8.34
C ASP A 123 4.54 10.91 -6.81
N LEU A 124 4.31 9.70 -6.28
CA LEU A 124 4.30 9.38 -4.86
C LEU A 124 4.67 7.91 -4.65
N ILE A 125 5.01 7.58 -3.41
CA ILE A 125 5.36 6.21 -3.00
C ILE A 125 4.41 5.70 -1.91
N VAL A 126 4.04 4.42 -2.00
CA VAL A 126 3.31 3.70 -0.95
C VAL A 126 4.33 2.95 -0.10
N VAL A 127 4.40 3.28 1.18
CA VAL A 127 5.44 2.76 2.08
C VAL A 127 4.84 1.90 3.18
N LYS A 128 5.53 0.81 3.48
CA LYS A 128 5.20 -0.12 4.57
C LYS A 128 6.41 -0.22 5.51
N VAL A 129 6.16 -0.14 6.81
CA VAL A 129 7.22 -0.05 7.83
C VAL A 129 8.13 -1.28 7.83
N GLN A 130 7.53 -2.46 7.71
CA GLN A 130 8.23 -3.73 7.87
C GLN A 130 9.26 -3.98 6.76
N PRO A 131 8.92 -3.86 5.46
CA PRO A 131 9.88 -4.03 4.38
C PRO A 131 11.03 -3.02 4.42
N LEU A 132 10.77 -1.81 4.90
CA LEU A 132 11.77 -0.75 4.99
C LEU A 132 12.62 -0.79 6.27
N GLY A 133 12.44 -1.80 7.12
CA GLY A 133 13.30 -2.04 8.28
C GLY A 133 12.98 -1.22 9.53
N GLY A 134 11.71 -0.80 9.69
CA GLY A 134 11.22 -0.12 10.88
C GLY A 134 10.96 1.38 10.68
N VAL A 135 10.28 1.99 11.65
CA VAL A 135 9.76 3.38 11.55
C VAL A 135 10.87 4.39 11.25
N ARG A 136 11.98 4.36 12.00
CA ARG A 136 13.06 5.33 11.85
C ARG A 136 13.73 5.24 10.48
N ARG A 137 13.99 4.02 10.03
CA ARG A 137 14.62 3.78 8.72
C ARG A 137 13.69 4.17 7.59
N ALA A 138 12.42 3.79 7.68
CA ALA A 138 11.41 4.17 6.69
C ALA A 138 11.26 5.70 6.58
N ALA A 139 11.21 6.43 7.70
CA ALA A 139 11.15 7.89 7.69
C ALA A 139 12.37 8.53 7.00
N ALA A 140 13.59 8.02 7.30
CA ALA A 140 14.81 8.49 6.66
C ALA A 140 14.83 8.22 5.14
N ILE A 141 14.34 7.04 4.71
CA ILE A 141 14.24 6.67 3.29
C ILE A 141 13.24 7.57 2.57
N VAL A 142 12.06 7.81 3.15
CA VAL A 142 11.05 8.73 2.58
C VAL A 142 11.62 10.12 2.41
N ALA A 143 12.32 10.64 3.43
CA ALA A 143 12.97 11.95 3.37
C ALA A 143 14.02 12.01 2.25
N ALA A 144 14.84 10.96 2.11
CA ALA A 144 15.88 10.90 1.07
C ALA A 144 15.30 10.76 -0.35
N ALA A 145 14.19 10.06 -0.52
CA ALA A 145 13.49 9.92 -1.81
C ALA A 145 12.86 11.24 -2.27
N GLY A 146 12.48 12.13 -1.35
CA GLY A 146 11.89 13.42 -1.67
C GLY A 146 10.53 13.38 -2.35
N LEU A 147 9.88 12.21 -2.35
CA LEU A 147 8.53 12.02 -2.91
C LEU A 147 7.48 12.03 -1.80
N PRO A 148 6.26 12.54 -2.06
CA PRO A 148 5.13 12.34 -1.18
C PRO A 148 4.93 10.86 -0.86
N ALA A 149 4.56 10.53 0.38
CA ALA A 149 4.36 9.15 0.80
C ALA A 149 2.95 8.90 1.32
N VAL A 150 2.43 7.71 1.01
CA VAL A 150 1.23 7.12 1.62
C VAL A 150 1.68 5.96 2.48
N VAL A 151 1.39 6.01 3.78
CA VAL A 151 1.69 4.88 4.66
C VAL A 151 0.58 3.83 4.54
N SER A 152 0.98 2.60 4.27
CA SER A 152 0.07 1.47 4.09
C SER A 152 0.50 0.29 4.96
N SER A 153 -0.32 -0.76 4.98
CA SER A 153 -0.09 -2.01 5.69
C SER A 153 -0.17 -3.20 4.73
N ALA A 154 0.42 -4.32 5.14
CA ALA A 154 0.44 -5.58 4.39
C ALA A 154 -0.31 -6.68 5.17
N LEU A 155 -1.58 -6.45 5.52
CA LEU A 155 -2.39 -7.34 6.36
C LEU A 155 -1.80 -7.48 7.77
N ASP A 156 -1.48 -6.34 8.37
CA ASP A 156 -0.87 -6.31 9.70
C ASP A 156 -1.90 -6.42 10.82
N THR A 157 -1.53 -7.11 11.91
CA THR A 157 -2.23 -7.02 13.19
C THR A 157 -2.07 -5.63 13.79
N SER A 158 -2.77 -5.34 14.89
CA SER A 158 -2.68 -4.05 15.60
C SER A 158 -1.25 -3.62 15.93
N VAL A 159 -0.34 -4.56 16.18
CA VAL A 159 1.07 -4.27 16.45
C VAL A 159 1.75 -3.66 15.21
N GLY A 160 1.56 -4.27 14.03
CA GLY A 160 2.10 -3.74 12.78
C GLY A 160 1.43 -2.45 12.34
N ILE A 161 0.10 -2.35 12.51
CA ILE A 161 -0.66 -1.11 12.24
C ILE A 161 -0.14 0.06 13.09
N ALA A 162 0.17 -0.16 14.37
CA ALA A 162 0.74 0.88 15.22
C ALA A 162 2.12 1.36 14.72
N GLY A 163 2.93 0.47 14.16
CA GLY A 163 4.17 0.84 13.47
C GLY A 163 3.92 1.76 12.28
N GLY A 164 2.90 1.43 11.45
CA GLY A 164 2.47 2.28 10.34
C GLY A 164 1.96 3.64 10.81
N ALA A 165 1.14 3.67 11.86
CA ALA A 165 0.65 4.92 12.44
C ALA A 165 1.78 5.78 13.02
N ALA A 166 2.79 5.16 13.64
CA ALA A 166 3.98 5.86 14.11
C ALA A 166 4.78 6.49 12.95
N LEU A 167 4.97 5.75 11.86
CA LEU A 167 5.61 6.30 10.67
C LEU A 167 4.82 7.50 10.13
N ALA A 168 3.50 7.33 9.96
CA ALA A 168 2.64 8.42 9.47
C ALA A 168 2.75 9.67 10.35
N ALA A 169 2.79 9.53 11.68
CA ALA A 169 2.95 10.64 12.61
C ALA A 169 4.34 11.31 12.56
N CYS A 170 5.36 10.59 12.08
CA CYS A 170 6.72 11.13 11.94
C CYS A 170 6.97 11.85 10.61
N LEU A 171 6.10 11.66 9.61
CA LEU A 171 6.28 12.30 8.30
C LEU A 171 5.88 13.79 8.38
N PRO A 172 6.65 14.69 7.73
CA PRO A 172 6.37 16.12 7.76
C PRO A 172 5.11 16.51 7.00
N SER A 173 4.65 15.64 6.10
CA SER A 173 3.45 15.83 5.29
C SER A 173 2.79 14.50 4.98
N LEU A 174 1.45 14.48 5.07
CA LEU A 174 0.59 13.34 4.69
C LEU A 174 -0.54 13.89 3.80
N PRO A 175 -0.27 14.18 2.52
CA PRO A 175 -1.28 14.76 1.63
C PRO A 175 -2.41 13.77 1.29
N HIS A 176 -2.19 12.49 1.53
CA HIS A 176 -3.13 11.41 1.21
C HIS A 176 -3.51 10.61 2.45
N ALA A 177 -4.75 10.11 2.50
CA ALA A 177 -5.19 9.22 3.56
C ALA A 177 -4.38 7.91 3.55
N CYS A 178 -3.97 7.43 4.74
CA CYS A 178 -3.19 6.21 4.90
C CYS A 178 -4.03 4.94 4.70
N GLY A 179 -3.38 3.84 4.28
CA GLY A 179 -3.98 2.52 4.12
C GLY A 179 -3.75 1.61 5.34
N LEU A 180 -4.17 2.04 6.54
CA LEU A 180 -3.87 1.37 7.82
C LEU A 180 -5.09 0.71 8.47
N GLY A 181 -6.05 0.23 7.68
CA GLY A 181 -7.28 -0.36 8.18
C GLY A 181 -7.33 -1.89 8.18
N THR A 182 -6.27 -2.59 7.79
CA THR A 182 -6.29 -4.04 7.53
C THR A 182 -6.50 -4.91 8.77
N ALA A 183 -6.24 -4.42 9.99
CA ALA A 183 -6.59 -5.12 11.22
C ALA A 183 -8.09 -5.42 11.33
N ALA A 184 -8.95 -4.70 10.61
CA ALA A 184 -10.38 -4.96 10.57
C ALA A 184 -10.77 -6.21 9.74
N LEU A 185 -9.84 -6.77 8.96
CA LEU A 185 -10.04 -7.97 8.16
C LEU A 185 -9.79 -9.26 8.95
N PHE A 186 -9.15 -9.17 10.12
CA PHE A 186 -8.92 -10.32 10.98
C PHE A 186 -10.11 -10.57 11.89
N GLU A 187 -10.48 -11.83 12.03
CA GLU A 187 -11.46 -12.28 13.03
C GLU A 187 -10.91 -12.07 14.45
N HIS A 188 -9.62 -12.39 14.63
CA HIS A 188 -8.90 -12.22 15.90
C HIS A 188 -7.67 -11.35 15.71
N ASP A 189 -7.39 -10.50 16.69
CA ASP A 189 -6.19 -9.70 16.77
C ASP A 189 -5.36 -10.15 17.98
N VAL A 190 -4.10 -9.78 18.01
CA VAL A 190 -3.18 -10.08 19.12
C VAL A 190 -3.18 -9.02 20.22
N VAL A 191 -4.03 -8.00 20.09
CA VAL A 191 -4.17 -6.87 21.02
C VAL A 191 -5.65 -6.65 21.34
N ALA A 192 -5.99 -6.36 22.58
CA ALA A 192 -7.34 -5.98 23.00
C ALA A 192 -7.33 -4.63 23.75
N PRO A 193 -8.14 -3.65 23.32
CA PRO A 193 -8.93 -3.63 22.10
C PRO A 193 -8.06 -3.50 20.85
N ALA A 194 -8.50 -4.09 19.72
CA ALA A 194 -7.78 -3.99 18.45
C ALA A 194 -7.62 -2.53 18.00
N TRP A 195 -6.45 -2.21 17.46
CA TRP A 195 -6.11 -0.86 16.96
C TRP A 195 -6.75 -0.62 15.59
N ARG A 196 -7.96 -0.14 15.59
CA ARG A 196 -8.78 0.06 14.38
C ARG A 196 -9.16 1.52 14.21
N PRO A 197 -9.29 2.03 12.98
CA PRO A 197 -9.81 3.37 12.74
C PRO A 197 -11.21 3.55 13.34
N ARG A 198 -11.45 4.70 13.95
CA ARG A 198 -12.77 5.14 14.44
C ARG A 198 -13.11 6.47 13.77
N ALA A 199 -14.27 6.56 13.17
CA ALA A 199 -14.68 7.73 12.39
C ALA A 199 -13.61 8.18 11.38
N GLY A 200 -13.01 7.23 10.65
CA GLY A 200 -11.97 7.49 9.65
C GLY A 200 -10.60 7.85 10.21
N VAL A 201 -10.43 7.95 11.52
CA VAL A 201 -9.18 8.34 12.17
C VAL A 201 -8.55 7.16 12.91
N LEU A 202 -7.27 6.93 12.67
CA LEU A 202 -6.44 6.03 13.46
C LEU A 202 -5.53 6.89 14.36
N PRO A 203 -5.59 6.75 15.69
CA PRO A 203 -4.71 7.51 16.58
C PRO A 203 -3.25 7.11 16.36
N ALA A 204 -2.33 8.06 16.43
CA ALA A 204 -0.91 7.74 16.53
C ALA A 204 -0.66 6.95 17.84
N PRO A 205 0.27 5.98 17.87
CA PRO A 205 0.67 5.34 19.11
C PRO A 205 1.29 6.39 20.03
N GLY A 206 0.95 6.30 21.32
CA GLY A 206 1.60 7.11 22.36
C GLY A 206 3.03 6.66 22.62
N GLU A 207 3.54 6.93 23.82
CA GLU A 207 4.92 6.56 24.22
C GLU A 207 5.18 5.04 24.17
N ARG A 208 4.13 4.23 24.22
CA ARG A 208 4.23 2.77 24.15
C ARG A 208 3.41 2.23 23.00
N ALA A 209 4.08 1.49 22.13
CA ALA A 209 3.39 0.68 21.12
C ALA A 209 2.53 -0.41 21.80
N PRO A 210 1.40 -0.81 21.20
CA PRO A 210 0.61 -1.92 21.71
C PRO A 210 1.44 -3.20 21.73
N ALA A 211 1.48 -3.88 22.87
CA ALA A 211 2.13 -5.18 23.02
C ALA A 211 1.10 -6.30 22.81
N PRO A 212 1.51 -7.44 22.21
CA PRO A 212 0.64 -8.59 22.12
C PRO A 212 0.21 -9.08 23.50
N ASP A 213 -1.07 -9.41 23.62
CA ASP A 213 -1.59 -10.13 24.78
C ASP A 213 -1.23 -11.61 24.64
N PRO A 214 -0.59 -12.25 25.65
CA PRO A 214 -0.16 -13.64 25.57
C PRO A 214 -1.30 -14.63 25.31
N GLU A 215 -2.49 -14.42 25.89
CA GLU A 215 -3.64 -15.29 25.69
C GLU A 215 -4.21 -15.16 24.28
N LEU A 216 -4.28 -13.93 23.76
CA LEU A 216 -4.73 -13.70 22.38
C LEU A 216 -3.72 -14.24 21.37
N LEU A 217 -2.42 -14.10 21.65
CA LEU A 217 -1.38 -14.65 20.80
C LEU A 217 -1.43 -16.18 20.72
N ASP A 218 -1.69 -16.84 21.86
CA ASP A 218 -1.86 -18.29 21.93
C ASP A 218 -3.05 -18.79 21.09
N ARG A 219 -4.16 -18.06 21.07
CA ARG A 219 -5.36 -18.41 20.28
C ARG A 219 -5.10 -18.43 18.77
N VAL A 220 -4.18 -17.60 18.29
CA VAL A 220 -3.85 -17.46 16.87
C VAL A 220 -2.49 -18.05 16.51
N ARG A 221 -1.92 -18.82 17.43
CA ARG A 221 -0.62 -19.46 17.24
C ARG A 221 -0.62 -20.38 16.02
N ALA A 222 0.31 -20.18 15.14
CA ALA A 222 0.51 -21.06 13.99
C ALA A 222 0.91 -22.48 14.44
N ASP A 223 0.67 -23.47 13.60
CA ASP A 223 1.14 -24.84 13.84
C ASP A 223 2.69 -24.92 13.90
N GLY A 224 3.21 -26.03 14.43
CA GLY A 224 4.65 -26.21 14.64
C GLY A 224 5.48 -26.10 13.35
N THR A 225 4.95 -26.56 12.23
CA THR A 225 5.64 -26.49 10.93
C THR A 225 5.81 -25.05 10.48
N ARG A 226 4.76 -24.25 10.58
CA ARG A 226 4.80 -22.83 10.23
C ARG A 226 5.68 -22.02 11.20
N GLN A 227 5.65 -22.36 12.51
CA GLN A 227 6.54 -21.73 13.48
C GLN A 227 8.02 -22.03 13.17
N ALA A 228 8.36 -23.29 12.87
CA ALA A 228 9.72 -23.67 12.49
C ALA A 228 10.18 -22.91 11.23
N TRP A 229 9.33 -22.82 10.21
CA TRP A 229 9.64 -22.08 8.98
C TRP A 229 9.96 -20.61 9.25
N TRP A 230 9.17 -19.94 10.10
CA TRP A 230 9.43 -18.56 10.47
C TRP A 230 10.69 -18.37 11.30
N ALA A 231 10.97 -19.33 12.24
CA ALA A 231 12.20 -19.29 13.02
C ALA A 231 13.44 -19.44 12.15
N ASP A 232 13.42 -20.35 11.16
CA ASP A 232 14.52 -20.54 10.22
C ASP A 232 14.72 -19.31 9.34
N ARG A 233 13.64 -18.70 8.86
CA ARG A 233 13.69 -17.46 8.09
C ARG A 233 14.28 -16.29 8.90
N LEU A 234 13.92 -16.17 10.18
CA LEU A 234 14.49 -15.17 11.08
C LEU A 234 15.99 -15.38 11.30
N ARG A 235 16.42 -16.63 11.53
CA ARG A 235 17.84 -16.98 11.66
C ARG A 235 18.63 -16.63 10.40
N ALA A 236 18.09 -16.97 9.23
CA ALA A 236 18.71 -16.65 7.95
C ALA A 236 18.85 -15.12 7.75
N ALA A 237 17.80 -14.36 8.02
CA ALA A 237 17.84 -12.89 7.94
C ALA A 237 18.86 -12.28 8.92
N HIS A 238 18.90 -12.78 10.14
CA HIS A 238 19.88 -12.36 11.16
C HIS A 238 21.32 -12.66 10.73
N ALA A 239 21.57 -13.83 10.15
CA ALA A 239 22.92 -14.19 9.65
C ALA A 239 23.40 -13.23 8.54
N VAL A 240 22.50 -12.82 7.62
CA VAL A 240 22.82 -11.83 6.59
C VAL A 240 23.19 -10.48 7.21
N LEU A 241 22.43 -10.01 8.19
CA LEU A 241 22.73 -8.74 8.87
C LEU A 241 24.06 -8.80 9.64
N ALA A 242 24.33 -9.90 10.34
CA ALA A 242 25.58 -10.08 11.08
C ALA A 242 26.82 -10.16 10.17
N ALA A 243 26.67 -10.59 8.92
CA ALA A 243 27.77 -10.61 7.93
C ALA A 243 28.05 -9.24 7.28
N GLN A 244 27.18 -8.26 7.48
CA GLN A 244 27.32 -6.91 6.91
C GLN A 244 27.84 -5.88 7.92
N GLY A 245 27.95 -6.23 9.19
CA GLY A 245 28.48 -5.39 10.28
C GLY A 245 29.83 -5.87 10.74
#